data_440c4ea2d14bf0177a8daa2a9431c69e
#
_entry.id   440c4ea2d14bf0177a8daa2a9431c69e
#
_cell.length_a   1.000
_cell.length_b   1.000
_cell.length_c   1.000
_cell.angle_alpha   90.00
_cell.angle_beta   90.00
_cell.angle_gamma   90.00
#
_symmetry.space_group_name_H-M   'P 1'
#
loop_
_entity.id
_entity.type
_entity.pdbx_description
1 polymer ?
#
loop_
_entity_poly.entity_id
_entity_poly.type
_entity_poly.pdbx_seq_one_letter_code
_entity_poly.pdbx_strand_id
1 'polypeptide(L)'
;ELDEDLMTPSPTLSIQQGAIAVMGWQSCTEKSSFTRAILDALCEEYHFDLETPFQDYPKEIHDVLIYGTNGKSVKVHYKGQRGEGVYDVVFEGLIKNVERRYRETASESSKQEYETFMRITPCKECKGMRLKKESLAVTVCDKNIYEITSMSIRDLQKFLDTMTLTKQQQFIGERVLKEIRARVGFLVDVGLEYLSLARATATLSGGEAQRIRLATQIGSGLVGVCYILDEPSIGLHQRDNDKLLNTLKNLRDLSLIHISEPTRRSYIS
;
A
#
# COMPACT_ATOMS: atom_id res chain seq x y z
N GLU A 1 -2.96 0.01 -9.24
CA GLU A 1 -2.87 0.03 -10.70
C GLU A 1 -2.23 -1.28 -11.16
N LEU A 2 -2.73 -1.87 -12.25
CA LEU A 2 -2.13 -3.07 -12.86
C LEU A 2 -0.76 -2.74 -13.45
N ASP A 3 0.17 -3.67 -13.31
CA ASP A 3 1.56 -3.50 -13.71
C ASP A 3 1.93 -4.59 -14.74
N GLU A 4 2.36 -4.18 -15.92
CA GLU A 4 2.71 -5.09 -17.01
C GLU A 4 3.93 -5.95 -16.70
N ASP A 5 4.92 -5.42 -15.95
CA ASP A 5 6.09 -6.18 -15.55
C ASP A 5 5.75 -7.36 -14.64
N LEU A 6 4.67 -7.22 -13.83
CA LEU A 6 4.19 -8.31 -12.97
C LEU A 6 3.41 -9.37 -13.77
N MET A 7 2.81 -8.98 -14.90
CA MET A 7 2.10 -9.91 -15.79
C MET A 7 3.06 -10.73 -16.64
N THR A 8 4.25 -10.18 -16.92
CA THR A 8 5.31 -10.82 -17.70
C THR A 8 6.64 -10.80 -16.94
N PRO A 9 6.72 -11.54 -15.80
CA PRO A 9 7.84 -11.42 -14.85
C PRO A 9 9.19 -11.91 -15.40
N SER A 10 9.15 -12.67 -16.49
CA SER A 10 10.34 -13.21 -17.15
C SER A 10 10.38 -12.79 -18.63
N PRO A 11 10.68 -11.52 -18.93
CA PRO A 11 10.60 -10.98 -20.30
C PRO A 11 11.63 -11.58 -21.27
N THR A 12 12.63 -12.30 -20.75
CA THR A 12 13.59 -13.08 -21.55
C THR A 12 13.00 -14.40 -22.10
N LEU A 13 11.88 -14.84 -21.54
CA LEU A 13 11.15 -16.00 -22.07
C LEU A 13 10.25 -15.56 -23.21
N SER A 14 10.00 -16.49 -24.15
CA SER A 14 8.96 -16.33 -25.16
C SER A 14 7.57 -16.65 -24.60
N ILE A 15 6.51 -16.25 -25.30
CA ILE A 15 5.13 -16.63 -24.93
C ILE A 15 4.99 -18.15 -24.94
N GLN A 16 5.61 -18.83 -25.90
CA GLN A 16 5.63 -20.30 -25.98
C GLN A 16 6.31 -20.94 -24.76
N GLN A 17 7.29 -20.27 -24.17
CA GLN A 17 8.00 -20.70 -22.96
C GLN A 17 7.33 -20.28 -21.65
N GLY A 18 6.22 -19.53 -21.71
CA GLY A 18 5.45 -19.13 -20.55
C GLY A 18 5.80 -17.74 -20.01
N ALA A 19 6.17 -16.79 -20.86
CA ALA A 19 6.42 -15.40 -20.44
C ALA A 19 5.20 -14.75 -19.75
N ILE A 20 3.97 -15.16 -20.13
CA ILE A 20 2.72 -14.62 -19.57
C ILE A 20 2.35 -15.39 -18.31
N ALA A 21 2.38 -14.73 -17.15
CA ALA A 21 2.03 -15.31 -15.85
C ALA A 21 0.54 -15.15 -15.48
N VAL A 22 -0.23 -14.42 -16.28
CA VAL A 22 -1.63 -14.09 -15.97
C VAL A 22 -2.52 -15.32 -15.92
N MET A 23 -3.31 -15.46 -14.85
CA MET A 23 -4.27 -16.54 -14.66
C MET A 23 -5.23 -16.68 -15.86
N GLY A 24 -5.33 -17.90 -16.40
CA GLY A 24 -6.12 -18.22 -17.58
C GLY A 24 -5.40 -17.96 -18.92
N TRP A 25 -4.21 -17.34 -18.89
CA TRP A 25 -3.33 -17.22 -20.08
C TRP A 25 -2.13 -18.16 -20.03
N GLN A 26 -1.83 -18.77 -18.90
CA GLN A 26 -0.76 -19.78 -18.77
C GLN A 26 -0.92 -20.97 -19.70
N SER A 27 -2.17 -21.31 -20.03
CA SER A 27 -2.48 -22.38 -21.00
C SER A 27 -2.17 -22.01 -22.46
N CYS A 28 -1.71 -20.79 -22.73
CA CYS A 28 -1.30 -20.39 -24.09
C CYS A 28 -0.10 -21.18 -24.64
N THR A 29 0.65 -21.86 -23.77
CA THR A 29 1.70 -22.81 -24.16
C THR A 29 1.15 -24.11 -24.75
N GLU A 30 -0.12 -24.45 -24.48
CA GLU A 30 -0.81 -25.64 -24.97
C GLU A 30 -1.50 -25.35 -26.30
N LYS A 31 -1.12 -26.07 -27.35
CA LYS A 31 -1.67 -25.89 -28.72
C LYS A 31 -3.18 -26.09 -28.84
N SER A 32 -3.80 -26.81 -27.92
CA SER A 32 -5.24 -27.10 -27.91
C SER A 32 -6.08 -26.07 -27.14
N SER A 33 -5.46 -25.08 -26.50
CA SER A 33 -6.17 -24.09 -25.72
C SER A 33 -6.79 -22.96 -26.55
N PHE A 34 -7.93 -22.44 -26.13
CA PHE A 34 -8.58 -21.29 -26.80
C PHE A 34 -7.74 -20.02 -26.71
N THR A 35 -7.04 -19.82 -25.62
CA THR A 35 -6.10 -18.70 -25.45
C THR A 35 -4.95 -18.77 -26.45
N ARG A 36 -4.46 -19.98 -26.75
CA ARG A 36 -3.46 -20.17 -27.79
C ARG A 36 -4.01 -19.85 -29.18
N ALA A 37 -5.22 -20.27 -29.50
CA ALA A 37 -5.84 -19.96 -30.78
C ALA A 37 -6.04 -18.43 -30.97
N ILE A 38 -6.31 -17.68 -29.90
CA ILE A 38 -6.35 -16.21 -29.96
C ILE A 38 -4.96 -15.64 -30.30
N LEU A 39 -3.92 -16.13 -29.64
CA LEU A 39 -2.54 -15.66 -29.90
C LEU A 39 -2.07 -16.03 -31.30
N ASP A 40 -2.38 -17.24 -31.81
CA ASP A 40 -2.07 -17.63 -33.16
C ASP A 40 -2.75 -16.72 -34.19
N ALA A 41 -4.02 -16.35 -33.97
CA ALA A 41 -4.74 -15.38 -34.82
C ALA A 41 -4.13 -13.95 -34.76
N LEU A 42 -3.63 -13.55 -33.60
CA LEU A 42 -2.91 -12.28 -33.48
C LEU A 42 -1.56 -12.33 -34.21
N CYS A 43 -0.83 -13.47 -34.15
CA CYS A 43 0.41 -13.67 -34.90
C CYS A 43 0.19 -13.52 -36.38
N GLU A 44 -0.88 -14.12 -36.95
CA GLU A 44 -1.24 -14.00 -38.37
C GLU A 44 -1.57 -12.56 -38.76
N GLU A 45 -2.37 -11.86 -37.96
CA GLU A 45 -2.83 -10.48 -38.26
C GLU A 45 -1.74 -9.43 -38.10
N TYR A 46 -0.88 -9.57 -37.09
CA TYR A 46 0.16 -8.59 -36.73
C TYR A 46 1.57 -9.01 -37.13
N HIS A 47 1.74 -10.17 -37.77
CA HIS A 47 3.01 -10.68 -38.32
C HIS A 47 4.14 -10.84 -37.30
N PHE A 48 3.86 -11.48 -36.16
CA PHE A 48 4.85 -11.86 -35.17
C PHE A 48 4.78 -13.36 -34.87
N ASP A 49 5.73 -13.89 -34.11
CA ASP A 49 5.74 -15.28 -33.68
C ASP A 49 5.75 -15.38 -32.14
N LEU A 50 5.41 -16.56 -31.62
CA LEU A 50 5.34 -16.81 -30.17
C LEU A 50 6.67 -17.33 -29.59
N GLU A 51 7.70 -17.50 -30.40
CA GLU A 51 9.01 -18.01 -29.99
C GLU A 51 9.99 -16.87 -29.68
N THR A 52 9.71 -15.66 -30.15
CA THR A 52 10.49 -14.46 -29.84
C THR A 52 10.38 -14.13 -28.34
N PRO A 53 11.50 -13.82 -27.63
CA PRO A 53 11.47 -13.34 -26.26
C PRO A 53 10.56 -12.12 -26.11
N PHE A 54 9.78 -12.05 -25.02
CA PHE A 54 8.77 -11.00 -24.85
C PHE A 54 9.36 -9.58 -24.91
N GLN A 55 10.56 -9.39 -24.36
CA GLN A 55 11.29 -8.10 -24.39
C GLN A 55 11.71 -7.65 -25.78
N ASP A 56 11.83 -8.59 -26.74
CA ASP A 56 12.34 -8.32 -28.09
C ASP A 56 11.21 -7.99 -29.08
N TYR A 57 9.96 -8.01 -28.65
CA TYR A 57 8.84 -7.59 -29.48
C TYR A 57 8.90 -6.08 -29.77
N PRO A 58 8.61 -5.66 -31.02
CA PRO A 58 8.38 -4.26 -31.34
C PRO A 58 7.27 -3.67 -30.46
N LYS A 59 7.37 -2.38 -30.16
CA LYS A 59 6.39 -1.69 -29.31
C LYS A 59 4.94 -1.90 -29.75
N GLU A 60 4.68 -1.94 -31.04
CA GLU A 60 3.33 -2.15 -31.59
C GLU A 60 2.75 -3.52 -31.19
N ILE A 61 3.56 -4.56 -31.23
CA ILE A 61 3.16 -5.92 -30.81
C ILE A 61 2.98 -5.98 -29.30
N HIS A 62 3.92 -5.37 -28.56
CA HIS A 62 3.83 -5.27 -27.12
C HIS A 62 2.53 -4.55 -26.70
N ASP A 63 2.22 -3.40 -27.32
CA ASP A 63 0.99 -2.65 -27.05
C ASP A 63 -0.28 -3.45 -27.37
N VAL A 64 -0.29 -4.23 -28.44
CA VAL A 64 -1.41 -5.14 -28.78
C VAL A 64 -1.58 -6.21 -27.71
N LEU A 65 -0.50 -6.86 -27.25
CA LEU A 65 -0.56 -7.90 -26.24
C LEU A 65 -1.03 -7.36 -24.88
N ILE A 66 -0.55 -6.20 -24.47
CA ILE A 66 -0.85 -5.61 -23.16
C ILE A 66 -2.20 -4.87 -23.17
N TYR A 67 -2.47 -4.02 -24.17
CA TYR A 67 -3.63 -3.12 -24.19
C TYR A 67 -4.75 -3.54 -25.15
N GLY A 68 -4.48 -4.55 -26.02
CA GLY A 68 -5.46 -5.11 -26.94
C GLY A 68 -5.53 -4.46 -28.31
N THR A 69 -6.45 -4.96 -29.13
CA THR A 69 -6.60 -4.60 -30.55
C THR A 69 -7.42 -3.31 -30.78
N ASN A 70 -7.75 -2.56 -29.73
CA ASN A 70 -8.55 -1.33 -29.81
C ASN A 70 -9.89 -1.47 -30.58
N GLY A 71 -10.56 -2.61 -30.38
CA GLY A 71 -11.85 -2.89 -31.03
C GLY A 71 -11.76 -3.60 -32.37
N LYS A 72 -10.56 -3.80 -32.93
CA LYS A 72 -10.38 -4.60 -34.15
C LYS A 72 -10.57 -6.09 -33.82
N SER A 73 -11.47 -6.79 -34.54
CA SER A 73 -11.66 -8.22 -34.39
C SER A 73 -10.63 -9.00 -35.21
N VAL A 74 -10.20 -10.14 -34.67
CA VAL A 74 -9.37 -11.13 -35.37
C VAL A 74 -10.14 -12.42 -35.51
N LYS A 75 -9.92 -13.16 -36.60
CA LYS A 75 -10.58 -14.43 -36.86
C LYS A 75 -9.83 -15.54 -36.16
N VAL A 76 -10.42 -16.10 -35.14
CA VAL A 76 -9.84 -17.18 -34.32
C VAL A 76 -10.37 -18.51 -34.82
N HIS A 77 -9.49 -19.35 -35.38
CA HIS A 77 -9.77 -20.73 -35.75
C HIS A 77 -9.53 -21.62 -34.54
N TYR A 78 -10.58 -22.21 -33.99
CA TYR A 78 -10.47 -23.07 -32.83
C TYR A 78 -11.12 -24.41 -33.02
N LYS A 79 -10.37 -25.49 -32.73
CA LYS A 79 -10.83 -26.87 -32.73
C LYS A 79 -10.88 -27.39 -31.30
N GLY A 80 -12.05 -27.40 -30.73
CA GLY A 80 -12.29 -27.91 -29.39
C GLY A 80 -12.94 -29.30 -29.40
N GLN A 81 -13.22 -29.81 -28.20
CA GLN A 81 -13.86 -31.12 -28.02
C GLN A 81 -15.26 -31.23 -28.64
N ARG A 82 -15.97 -30.09 -28.86
CA ARG A 82 -17.32 -30.01 -29.38
C ARG A 82 -17.42 -29.67 -30.87
N GLY A 83 -16.28 -29.56 -31.55
CA GLY A 83 -16.22 -29.21 -32.97
C GLY A 83 -15.19 -28.15 -33.29
N GLU A 84 -15.14 -27.79 -34.59
CA GLU A 84 -14.26 -26.75 -35.13
C GLU A 84 -15.11 -25.56 -35.55
N GLY A 85 -14.63 -24.34 -35.26
CA GLY A 85 -15.34 -23.11 -35.58
C GLY A 85 -14.41 -21.92 -35.78
N VAL A 86 -14.91 -20.92 -36.47
CA VAL A 86 -14.24 -19.61 -36.63
C VAL A 86 -15.00 -18.58 -35.85
N TYR A 87 -14.30 -17.84 -34.99
CA TYR A 87 -14.86 -16.85 -34.09
C TYR A 87 -14.24 -15.49 -34.36
N ASP A 88 -15.05 -14.47 -34.50
CA ASP A 88 -14.58 -13.08 -34.52
C ASP A 88 -14.37 -12.60 -33.08
N VAL A 89 -13.13 -12.44 -32.66
CA VAL A 89 -12.75 -12.08 -31.30
C VAL A 89 -12.08 -10.73 -31.29
N VAL A 90 -12.57 -9.82 -30.47
CA VAL A 90 -11.86 -8.59 -30.13
C VAL A 90 -10.96 -8.87 -28.93
N PHE A 91 -9.66 -8.87 -29.15
CA PHE A 91 -8.71 -9.08 -28.06
C PHE A 91 -8.58 -7.83 -27.20
N GLU A 92 -8.99 -7.93 -25.96
CA GLU A 92 -9.03 -6.80 -25.01
C GLU A 92 -7.67 -6.43 -24.41
N GLY A 93 -6.64 -7.26 -24.58
CA GLY A 93 -5.33 -7.12 -23.96
C GLY A 93 -5.28 -7.72 -22.55
N LEU A 94 -4.07 -7.98 -22.08
CA LEU A 94 -3.86 -8.62 -20.78
C LEU A 94 -4.37 -7.72 -19.63
N ILE A 95 -4.08 -6.42 -19.66
CA ILE A 95 -4.50 -5.47 -18.60
C ILE A 95 -6.02 -5.43 -18.45
N LYS A 96 -6.74 -5.16 -19.55
CA LYS A 96 -8.21 -5.07 -19.49
C LYS A 96 -8.86 -6.41 -19.13
N ASN A 97 -8.25 -7.52 -19.58
CA ASN A 97 -8.72 -8.87 -19.23
C ASN A 97 -8.62 -9.11 -17.72
N VAL A 98 -7.48 -8.81 -17.10
CA VAL A 98 -7.30 -8.94 -15.65
C VAL A 98 -8.24 -7.99 -14.91
N GLU A 99 -8.35 -6.73 -15.34
CA GLU A 99 -9.23 -5.75 -14.72
C GLU A 99 -10.71 -6.18 -14.73
N ARG A 100 -11.18 -6.67 -15.88
CA ARG A 100 -12.54 -7.20 -16.01
C ARG A 100 -12.76 -8.41 -15.11
N ARG A 101 -11.85 -9.39 -15.15
CA ARG A 101 -11.95 -10.60 -14.33
C ARG A 101 -11.90 -10.30 -12.83
N TYR A 102 -11.06 -9.35 -12.40
CA TYR A 102 -11.00 -8.89 -11.03
C TYR A 102 -12.32 -8.29 -10.54
N ARG A 103 -13.01 -7.52 -11.41
CA ARG A 103 -14.32 -6.94 -11.10
C ARG A 103 -15.45 -7.96 -11.08
N GLU A 104 -15.42 -8.94 -11.99
CA GLU A 104 -16.50 -9.90 -12.20
C GLU A 104 -16.42 -11.11 -11.25
N THR A 105 -15.24 -11.44 -10.72
CA THR A 105 -15.07 -12.61 -9.86
C THR A 105 -15.69 -12.40 -8.49
N ALA A 106 -16.45 -13.42 -8.02
CA ALA A 106 -16.95 -13.48 -6.66
C ALA A 106 -16.00 -14.23 -5.70
N SER A 107 -14.94 -14.86 -6.22
CA SER A 107 -13.99 -15.66 -5.45
C SER A 107 -12.89 -14.78 -4.86
N GLU A 108 -12.77 -14.74 -3.55
CA GLU A 108 -11.70 -14.01 -2.85
C GLU A 108 -10.30 -14.56 -3.20
N SER A 109 -10.16 -15.87 -3.39
CA SER A 109 -8.90 -16.49 -3.83
C SER A 109 -8.47 -15.96 -5.20
N SER A 110 -9.40 -15.90 -6.16
CA SER A 110 -9.11 -15.34 -7.49
C SER A 110 -8.79 -13.86 -7.44
N LYS A 111 -9.45 -13.07 -6.56
CA LYS A 111 -9.13 -11.65 -6.38
C LYS A 111 -7.70 -11.48 -5.87
N GLN A 112 -7.32 -12.23 -4.84
CA GLN A 112 -5.96 -12.19 -4.30
C GLN A 112 -4.92 -12.53 -5.37
N GLU A 113 -5.19 -13.48 -6.26
CA GLU A 113 -4.30 -13.81 -7.35
C GLU A 113 -4.18 -12.65 -8.37
N TYR A 114 -5.29 -12.01 -8.74
CA TYR A 114 -5.23 -10.82 -9.61
C TYR A 114 -4.55 -9.62 -8.95
N GLU A 115 -4.65 -9.47 -7.63
CA GLU A 115 -3.95 -8.43 -6.87
C GLU A 115 -2.43 -8.56 -6.91
N THR A 116 -1.89 -9.78 -7.16
CA THR A 116 -0.45 -9.98 -7.36
C THR A 116 0.10 -9.25 -8.57
N PHE A 117 -0.75 -8.91 -9.56
CA PHE A 117 -0.41 -8.12 -10.74
C PHE A 117 -0.60 -6.61 -10.55
N MET A 118 -0.85 -6.16 -9.30
CA MET A 118 -1.11 -4.75 -9.00
C MET A 118 0.01 -4.16 -8.15
N ARG A 119 0.41 -2.94 -8.49
CA ARG A 119 1.26 -2.09 -7.63
C ARG A 119 0.46 -0.93 -7.05
N ILE A 120 0.79 -0.58 -5.82
CA ILE A 120 0.27 0.63 -5.19
C ILE A 120 1.06 1.81 -5.74
N THR A 121 0.42 2.60 -6.59
CA THR A 121 1.01 3.79 -7.18
C THR A 121 0.39 5.07 -6.61
N PRO A 122 1.15 6.16 -6.48
CA PRO A 122 0.56 7.45 -6.13
C PRO A 122 -0.46 7.89 -7.18
N CYS A 123 -1.58 8.45 -6.74
CA CYS A 123 -2.58 9.03 -7.64
C CYS A 123 -1.94 10.09 -8.55
N LYS A 124 -2.18 10.02 -9.86
CA LYS A 124 -1.62 10.95 -10.86
C LYS A 124 -2.06 12.40 -10.64
N GLU A 125 -3.29 12.61 -10.17
CA GLU A 125 -3.86 13.93 -9.88
C GLU A 125 -3.26 14.57 -8.63
N CYS A 126 -3.33 13.87 -7.48
CA CYS A 126 -2.88 14.42 -6.21
C CYS A 126 -1.43 14.03 -5.85
N LYS A 127 -0.73 13.25 -6.68
CA LYS A 127 0.66 12.80 -6.47
C LYS A 127 0.91 12.22 -5.07
N GLY A 128 -0.10 11.52 -4.53
CA GLY A 128 -0.04 10.94 -3.19
C GLY A 128 -0.48 11.86 -2.05
N MET A 129 -0.76 13.13 -2.31
CA MET A 129 -1.18 14.10 -1.28
C MET A 129 -2.59 13.88 -0.73
N ARG A 130 -3.44 13.09 -1.41
CA ARG A 130 -4.80 12.68 -1.00
C ARG A 130 -5.79 13.83 -0.78
N LEU A 131 -5.45 15.06 -1.17
CA LEU A 131 -6.23 16.27 -0.98
C LEU A 131 -6.40 17.02 -2.29
N LYS A 132 -7.48 17.80 -2.39
CA LYS A 132 -7.72 18.73 -3.50
C LYS A 132 -6.77 19.93 -3.43
N LYS A 133 -6.51 20.57 -4.56
CA LYS A 133 -5.63 21.74 -4.65
C LYS A 133 -6.08 22.89 -3.76
N GLU A 134 -7.38 23.12 -3.64
CA GLU A 134 -7.97 24.15 -2.78
C GLU A 134 -7.68 23.91 -1.32
N SER A 135 -7.72 22.65 -0.86
CA SER A 135 -7.38 22.29 0.52
C SER A 135 -5.88 22.44 0.81
N LEU A 136 -5.02 22.20 -0.20
CA LEU A 136 -3.59 22.40 -0.07
C LEU A 136 -3.17 23.88 -0.16
N ALA A 137 -4.04 24.75 -0.67
CA ALA A 137 -3.80 26.20 -0.69
C ALA A 137 -3.91 26.84 0.68
N VAL A 138 -4.53 26.16 1.66
CA VAL A 138 -4.60 26.64 3.05
C VAL A 138 -3.27 26.34 3.74
N THR A 139 -2.59 27.39 4.23
CA THR A 139 -1.29 27.26 4.90
C THR A 139 -1.32 27.86 6.31
N VAL A 140 -0.49 27.31 7.18
CA VAL A 140 -0.19 27.83 8.51
C VAL A 140 1.33 27.91 8.64
N CYS A 141 1.88 29.09 8.90
CA CYS A 141 3.33 29.33 8.87
C CYS A 141 3.98 28.78 7.58
N ASP A 142 3.40 29.16 6.43
CA ASP A 142 3.85 28.79 5.07
C ASP A 142 3.86 27.29 4.74
N LYS A 143 3.22 26.46 5.57
CA LYS A 143 3.10 25.03 5.34
C LYS A 143 1.65 24.59 5.24
N ASN A 144 1.35 23.77 4.24
CA ASN A 144 0.06 23.12 4.08
C ASN A 144 -0.05 21.85 4.94
N ILE A 145 -1.25 21.30 5.05
CA ILE A 145 -1.51 20.12 5.90
C ILE A 145 -0.71 18.88 5.44
N TYR A 146 -0.49 18.70 4.15
CA TYR A 146 0.30 17.56 3.64
C TYR A 146 1.77 17.69 4.05
N GLU A 147 2.36 18.86 3.90
CA GLU A 147 3.74 19.13 4.33
C GLU A 147 3.90 18.91 5.83
N ILE A 148 2.95 19.41 6.64
CA ILE A 148 2.96 19.24 8.09
C ILE A 148 2.85 17.75 8.47
N THR A 149 1.93 17.00 7.86
CA THR A 149 1.74 15.57 8.16
C THR A 149 2.85 14.67 7.62
N SER A 150 3.60 15.13 6.64
CA SER A 150 4.75 14.42 6.05
C SER A 150 6.04 14.59 6.85
N MET A 151 6.11 15.56 7.76
CA MET A 151 7.25 15.71 8.68
C MET A 151 7.41 14.50 9.58
N SER A 152 8.63 14.23 10.03
CA SER A 152 8.83 13.34 11.16
C SER A 152 8.14 13.92 12.42
N ILE A 153 7.69 13.06 13.33
CA ILE A 153 7.07 13.50 14.60
C ILE A 153 8.01 14.46 15.37
N ARG A 154 9.31 14.20 15.30
CA ARG A 154 10.34 15.10 15.89
C ARG A 154 10.34 16.48 15.24
N ASP A 155 10.28 16.56 13.92
CA ASP A 155 10.30 17.84 13.21
C ASP A 155 8.95 18.55 13.33
N LEU A 156 7.86 17.79 13.38
CA LEU A 156 6.53 18.32 13.67
C LEU A 156 6.49 18.96 15.08
N GLN A 157 7.06 18.31 16.09
CA GLN A 157 7.16 18.89 17.44
C GLN A 157 7.92 20.21 17.42
N LYS A 158 9.11 20.24 16.80
CA LYS A 158 9.90 21.48 16.66
C LYS A 158 9.12 22.57 15.92
N PHE A 159 8.43 22.22 14.81
CA PHE A 159 7.61 23.16 14.08
C PHE A 159 6.50 23.75 14.94
N LEU A 160 5.78 22.93 15.72
CA LEU A 160 4.72 23.39 16.63
C LEU A 160 5.26 24.28 17.74
N ASP A 161 6.50 24.07 18.20
CA ASP A 161 7.12 24.86 19.27
C ASP A 161 7.66 26.19 18.75
N THR A 162 8.12 26.25 17.51
CA THR A 162 8.74 27.45 16.93
C THR A 162 7.80 28.28 16.06
N MET A 163 6.57 27.79 15.78
CA MET A 163 5.62 28.50 14.94
C MET A 163 5.20 29.83 15.52
N THR A 164 5.19 30.87 14.69
CA THR A 164 4.76 32.22 15.05
C THR A 164 3.35 32.47 14.53
N LEU A 165 2.41 32.73 15.44
CA LEU A 165 1.02 32.99 15.12
C LEU A 165 0.65 34.45 15.38
N THR A 166 -0.24 34.98 14.57
CA THR A 166 -0.87 36.29 14.87
C THR A 166 -1.75 36.18 16.13
N LYS A 167 -2.03 37.29 16.79
CA LYS A 167 -2.90 37.33 17.99
C LYS A 167 -4.25 36.65 17.74
N GLN A 168 -4.84 36.84 16.57
CA GLN A 168 -6.10 36.21 16.20
C GLN A 168 -5.97 34.69 16.02
N GLN A 169 -4.93 34.23 15.32
CA GLN A 169 -4.66 32.81 15.15
C GLN A 169 -4.35 32.12 16.47
N GLN A 170 -3.61 32.79 17.36
CA GLN A 170 -3.32 32.28 18.68
C GLN A 170 -4.59 32.13 19.53
N PHE A 171 -5.48 33.13 19.55
CA PHE A 171 -6.75 33.07 20.26
C PHE A 171 -7.64 31.92 19.79
N ILE A 172 -7.73 31.69 18.45
CA ILE A 172 -8.54 30.62 17.86
C ILE A 172 -7.87 29.24 18.10
N GLY A 173 -6.56 29.17 17.94
CA GLY A 173 -5.81 27.91 17.89
C GLY A 173 -5.29 27.43 19.26
N GLU A 174 -5.28 28.20 20.30
CA GLU A 174 -4.60 27.88 21.56
C GLU A 174 -4.98 26.51 22.15
N ARG A 175 -6.27 26.26 22.28
CA ARG A 175 -6.77 24.99 22.85
C ARG A 175 -6.43 23.81 21.95
N VAL A 176 -6.59 23.96 20.64
CA VAL A 176 -6.30 22.91 19.64
C VAL A 176 -4.80 22.61 19.62
N LEU A 177 -3.95 23.65 19.61
CA LEU A 177 -2.49 23.49 19.61
C LEU A 177 -1.98 22.83 20.88
N LYS A 178 -2.58 23.18 22.06
CA LYS A 178 -2.26 22.51 23.31
C LYS A 178 -2.47 21.00 23.22
N GLU A 179 -3.63 20.58 22.68
CA GLU A 179 -3.96 19.17 22.49
C GLU A 179 -3.02 18.49 21.47
N ILE A 180 -2.75 19.14 20.35
CA ILE A 180 -1.85 18.59 19.32
C ILE A 180 -0.44 18.40 19.89
N ARG A 181 0.10 19.42 20.60
CA ARG A 181 1.42 19.33 21.23
C ARG A 181 1.49 18.20 22.25
N ALA A 182 0.47 18.02 23.07
CA ALA A 182 0.42 16.92 24.03
C ALA A 182 0.46 15.55 23.32
N ARG A 183 -0.37 15.35 22.30
CA ARG A 183 -0.44 14.10 21.56
C ARG A 183 0.84 13.81 20.76
N VAL A 184 1.43 14.83 20.14
CA VAL A 184 2.73 14.69 19.46
C VAL A 184 3.82 14.36 20.47
N GLY A 185 3.82 15.00 21.64
CA GLY A 185 4.73 14.70 22.75
C GLY A 185 4.66 13.23 23.17
N PHE A 186 3.45 12.68 23.36
CA PHE A 186 3.30 11.25 23.68
C PHE A 186 3.91 10.32 22.61
N LEU A 187 3.80 10.65 21.32
CA LEU A 187 4.43 9.87 20.27
C LEU A 187 5.97 9.91 20.37
N VAL A 188 6.54 11.04 20.77
CA VAL A 188 7.99 11.17 21.04
C VAL A 188 8.37 10.33 22.27
N ASP A 189 7.58 10.39 23.33
CA ASP A 189 7.84 9.71 24.61
C ASP A 189 7.83 8.18 24.46
N VAL A 190 7.02 7.64 23.54
CA VAL A 190 7.01 6.21 23.22
C VAL A 190 8.03 5.81 22.13
N GLY A 191 8.95 6.72 21.75
CA GLY A 191 10.04 6.43 20.80
C GLY A 191 9.63 6.36 19.33
N LEU A 192 8.53 7.01 18.93
CA LEU A 192 8.03 7.04 17.56
C LEU A 192 8.38 8.34 16.81
N GLU A 193 9.41 9.03 17.27
CA GLU A 193 9.81 10.34 16.74
C GLU A 193 10.22 10.36 15.26
N TYR A 194 10.60 9.20 14.70
CA TYR A 194 10.99 9.02 13.30
C TYR A 194 9.81 8.79 12.34
N LEU A 195 8.63 8.45 12.84
CA LEU A 195 7.44 8.26 12.02
C LEU A 195 6.90 9.60 11.50
N SER A 196 6.09 9.53 10.46
CA SER A 196 5.27 10.65 9.98
C SER A 196 3.78 10.33 10.08
N LEU A 197 2.93 11.34 10.24
CA LEU A 197 1.48 11.15 10.29
C LEU A 197 0.90 10.69 8.93
N ALA A 198 1.60 10.98 7.83
CA ALA A 198 1.22 10.56 6.48
C ALA A 198 1.48 9.07 6.21
N ARG A 199 2.24 8.38 7.08
CA ARG A 199 2.58 6.96 6.89
C ARG A 199 1.34 6.08 6.95
N ALA A 200 1.19 5.19 5.96
CA ALA A 200 0.06 4.27 5.90
C ALA A 200 0.12 3.24 7.04
N THR A 201 -1.01 3.02 7.72
CA THR A 201 -1.12 2.10 8.87
C THR A 201 -0.68 0.67 8.53
N ALA A 202 -0.96 0.20 7.32
CA ALA A 202 -0.56 -1.13 6.86
C ALA A 202 0.97 -1.34 6.77
N THR A 203 1.77 -0.25 6.77
CA THR A 203 3.24 -0.32 6.74
C THR A 203 3.88 -0.30 8.11
N LEU A 204 3.09 -0.20 9.18
CA LEU A 204 3.58 -0.19 10.54
C LEU A 204 3.97 -1.60 10.98
N SER A 205 5.09 -1.72 11.68
CA SER A 205 5.42 -2.95 12.39
C SER A 205 4.49 -3.18 13.58
N GLY A 206 4.38 -4.43 14.06
CA GLY A 206 3.57 -4.76 15.24
C GLY A 206 3.92 -3.90 16.46
N GLY A 207 5.22 -3.70 16.73
CA GLY A 207 5.69 -2.87 17.82
C GLY A 207 5.36 -1.38 17.65
N GLU A 208 5.41 -0.83 16.42
CA GLU A 208 5.00 0.54 16.13
C GLU A 208 3.49 0.73 16.38
N ALA A 209 2.67 -0.19 15.88
CA ALA A 209 1.22 -0.16 16.08
C ALA A 209 0.84 -0.25 17.56
N GLN A 210 1.51 -1.10 18.34
CA GLN A 210 1.31 -1.22 19.78
C GLN A 210 1.66 0.07 20.52
N ARG A 211 2.79 0.72 20.18
CA ARG A 211 3.19 2.01 20.78
C ARG A 211 2.25 3.15 20.41
N ILE A 212 1.72 3.19 19.19
CA ILE A 212 0.69 4.18 18.80
C ILE A 212 -0.57 3.99 19.67
N ARG A 213 -1.01 2.73 19.87
CA ARG A 213 -2.14 2.45 20.77
C ARG A 213 -1.86 2.92 22.19
N LEU A 214 -0.66 2.62 22.69
CA LEU A 214 -0.24 3.07 24.03
C LEU A 214 -0.25 4.60 24.14
N ALA A 215 0.36 5.32 23.19
CA ALA A 215 0.34 6.78 23.13
C ALA A 215 -1.09 7.35 23.11
N THR A 216 -2.00 6.70 22.39
CA THR A 216 -3.41 7.12 22.32
C THR A 216 -4.12 6.91 23.65
N GLN A 217 -3.86 5.79 24.34
CA GLN A 217 -4.44 5.49 25.64
C GLN A 217 -3.94 6.47 26.73
N ILE A 218 -2.64 6.71 26.76
CA ILE A 218 -2.00 7.68 27.64
C ILE A 218 -2.53 9.09 27.37
N GLY A 219 -2.60 9.47 26.10
CA GLY A 219 -3.05 10.79 25.67
C GLY A 219 -4.52 11.07 25.95
N SER A 220 -5.34 10.04 26.23
CA SER A 220 -6.75 10.23 26.60
C SER A 220 -6.92 10.87 27.99
N GLY A 221 -5.89 10.79 28.86
CA GLY A 221 -5.92 11.34 30.21
C GLY A 221 -7.09 10.83 31.08
N LEU A 222 -7.65 9.66 30.73
CA LEU A 222 -8.79 9.11 31.45
C LEU A 222 -8.36 8.66 32.85
N VAL A 223 -8.98 9.25 33.86
CA VAL A 223 -8.81 8.89 35.27
C VAL A 223 -9.75 7.73 35.62
N GLY A 224 -9.27 6.77 36.43
CA GLY A 224 -10.08 5.63 36.87
C GLY A 224 -10.17 4.47 35.85
N VAL A 225 -9.31 4.43 34.85
CA VAL A 225 -9.21 3.34 33.87
C VAL A 225 -8.03 2.43 34.22
N CYS A 226 -8.25 1.11 34.15
CA CYS A 226 -7.20 0.11 34.31
C CYS A 226 -6.54 -0.14 32.94
N TYR A 227 -5.25 0.09 32.81
CA TYR A 227 -4.46 -0.24 31.61
C TYR A 227 -3.73 -1.55 31.84
N ILE A 228 -4.03 -2.56 31.01
CA ILE A 228 -3.31 -3.84 31.00
C ILE A 228 -2.35 -3.81 29.82
N LEU A 229 -1.06 -3.89 30.11
CA LEU A 229 0.01 -3.83 29.11
C LEU A 229 0.76 -5.16 29.16
N ASP A 230 0.75 -5.85 28.03
CA ASP A 230 1.52 -7.08 27.84
C ASP A 230 2.79 -6.75 27.06
N GLU A 231 3.94 -6.98 27.71
CA GLU A 231 5.28 -6.74 27.16
C GLU A 231 5.45 -5.40 26.37
N PRO A 232 5.11 -4.24 26.96
CA PRO A 232 5.06 -2.96 26.21
C PRO A 232 6.43 -2.52 25.68
N SER A 233 7.53 -3.15 26.11
CA SER A 233 8.90 -2.88 25.69
C SER A 233 9.39 -3.75 24.53
N ILE A 234 8.58 -4.66 24.01
CA ILE A 234 8.98 -5.54 22.90
C ILE A 234 9.44 -4.71 21.69
N GLY A 235 10.62 -5.05 21.18
CA GLY A 235 11.19 -4.41 19.98
C GLY A 235 11.73 -3.00 20.22
N LEU A 236 11.85 -2.54 21.46
CA LEU A 236 12.50 -1.28 21.81
C LEU A 236 14.01 -1.45 22.00
N HIS A 237 14.76 -0.47 21.50
CA HIS A 237 16.15 -0.28 21.91
C HIS A 237 16.19 0.16 23.38
N GLN A 238 17.25 -0.21 24.13
CA GLN A 238 17.37 0.08 25.56
C GLN A 238 17.13 1.56 25.93
N ARG A 239 17.60 2.48 25.09
CA ARG A 239 17.40 3.92 25.27
C ARG A 239 15.91 4.35 25.20
N ASP A 240 15.12 3.69 24.38
CA ASP A 240 13.70 4.00 24.22
C ASP A 240 12.87 3.35 25.33
N ASN A 241 13.36 2.24 25.93
CA ASN A 241 12.76 1.64 27.13
C ASN A 241 12.74 2.60 28.29
N ASP A 242 13.82 3.38 28.51
CA ASP A 242 13.90 4.34 29.61
C ASP A 242 12.85 5.45 29.45
N LYS A 243 12.64 5.92 28.22
CA LYS A 243 11.58 6.90 27.91
C LYS A 243 10.19 6.33 28.21
N LEU A 244 9.91 5.14 27.72
CA LEU A 244 8.65 4.44 27.94
C LEU A 244 8.40 4.23 29.45
N LEU A 245 9.39 3.75 30.19
CA LEU A 245 9.28 3.55 31.64
C LEU A 245 9.00 4.84 32.39
N ASN A 246 9.63 5.95 32.00
CA ASN A 246 9.37 7.25 32.59
C ASN A 246 7.92 7.73 32.30
N THR A 247 7.44 7.52 31.09
CA THR A 247 6.06 7.85 30.72
C THR A 247 5.06 7.01 31.51
N LEU A 248 5.31 5.71 31.69
CA LEU A 248 4.47 4.84 32.52
C LEU A 248 4.52 5.20 34.00
N LYS A 249 5.69 5.63 34.52
CA LYS A 249 5.80 6.15 35.90
C LYS A 249 5.00 7.44 36.08
N ASN A 250 5.06 8.37 35.14
CA ASN A 250 4.28 9.61 35.17
C ASN A 250 2.77 9.29 35.17
N LEU A 251 2.32 8.30 34.41
CA LEU A 251 0.92 7.85 34.44
C LEU A 251 0.52 7.29 35.80
N ARG A 252 1.38 6.48 36.42
CA ARG A 252 1.15 5.96 37.76
C ARG A 252 1.00 7.10 38.78
N ASP A 253 1.85 8.09 38.68
CA ASP A 253 1.88 9.24 39.62
C ASP A 253 0.67 10.19 39.44
N LEU A 254 -0.05 10.11 38.31
CA LEU A 254 -1.34 10.77 38.10
C LEU A 254 -2.52 10.04 38.74
N SER A 255 -2.30 9.18 39.73
CA SER A 255 -3.32 8.43 40.49
C SER A 255 -3.96 7.26 39.72
N LEU A 256 -3.31 6.71 38.76
CA LEU A 256 -3.68 5.42 38.13
C LEU A 256 -3.16 4.28 39.00
N ILE A 257 -4.03 3.41 39.48
CA ILE A 257 -3.63 2.20 40.22
C ILE A 257 -2.93 1.27 39.22
N HIS A 258 -1.65 1.01 39.45
CA HIS A 258 -0.84 0.15 38.62
C HIS A 258 -0.55 -1.17 39.36
N ILE A 259 -0.98 -2.29 38.80
CA ILE A 259 -0.56 -3.62 39.22
C ILE A 259 0.23 -4.22 38.07
N SER A 260 1.57 -4.31 38.21
CA SER A 260 2.43 -5.05 37.28
C SER A 260 2.99 -6.28 37.98
N GLU A 261 2.74 -7.46 37.47
CA GLU A 261 3.51 -8.61 37.86
C GLU A 261 4.84 -8.61 37.11
N PRO A 262 6.00 -8.67 37.83
CA PRO A 262 7.28 -8.85 37.18
C PRO A 262 7.39 -10.30 36.70
N THR A 263 7.20 -10.56 35.41
CA THR A 263 7.63 -11.81 34.79
C THR A 263 9.17 -11.89 34.83
N ARG A 264 9.73 -12.34 35.96
CA ARG A 264 11.13 -12.80 36.04
C ARG A 264 11.22 -14.08 35.24
N ARG A 265 11.58 -14.02 33.97
CA ARG A 265 12.31 -15.11 33.35
C ARG A 265 13.76 -15.04 33.85
N SER A 266 14.06 -15.77 34.92
CA SER A 266 15.43 -16.14 35.25
C SER A 266 15.92 -17.08 34.15
N TYR A 267 16.77 -16.61 33.26
CA TYR A 267 17.64 -17.51 32.50
C TYR A 267 18.60 -18.12 33.50
N ILE A 268 18.39 -19.36 33.87
CA ILE A 268 19.40 -20.20 34.49
C ILE A 268 20.34 -20.62 33.35
N SER A 269 21.61 -20.30 33.54
CA SER A 269 22.79 -20.67 32.76
C SER A 269 22.82 -22.10 32.26
#